data_6644e06fe2b44919bfb60d8ec483b480
#
_entry.id   6644e06fe2b44919bfb60d8ec483b480
#
_cell.length_a   1.000
_cell.length_b   1.000
_cell.length_c   1.000
_cell.angle_alpha   90.00
_cell.angle_beta   90.00
_cell.angle_gamma   90.00
#
_symmetry.space_group_name_H-M   'P 1'
#
loop_
_entity.id
_entity.type
_entity.pdbx_description
1 polymer ?
#
loop_
_entity_poly.entity_id
_entity_poly.type
_entity_poly.pdbx_seq_one_letter_code
_entity_poly.pdbx_strand_id
1 'polypeptide(L)'
;MTQSKVQAFLPGIGFGIATALLFGGTTPLTKLFLNDVQPWMLAGLLFLGGGLGLLPIYVVRNYLLRKQAVMPDRLQQRDLGWLAASILTGGVIAPVLLTFGLVQTTAAAASLLLNFECVFTALLAWTLFGERWQWQVFLGILAIVAGGIVLARADQSGVGMTWGALLILGTCFHWALDSNFTSKVATKDPIQVAMLKAGLAGGVNVAIALLWGQPLPALPILCSVLGVGFLTSGLTLVCFVMALRYLGAPRAGAYFALSPFAGAAVSALLLKDTINTSFAIAAVLMAAGAGLCARVTD
;
A
#
# COMPACT_ATOMS: atom_id res chain seq x y z
N MET A 1 3.70 33.48 0.03
CA MET A 1 3.48 32.43 1.07
C MET A 1 3.98 33.02 2.39
N THR A 2 3.11 33.09 3.40
CA THR A 2 3.50 33.58 4.73
C THR A 2 4.47 32.60 5.38
N GLN A 3 5.45 33.08 6.18
CA GLN A 3 6.47 32.26 6.86
C GLN A 3 5.88 31.06 7.63
N SER A 4 4.67 31.18 8.19
CA SER A 4 3.97 30.08 8.88
C SER A 4 3.58 28.92 7.95
N LYS A 5 3.25 29.20 6.68
CA LYS A 5 2.95 28.16 5.69
C LYS A 5 4.19 27.40 5.22
N VAL A 6 5.35 28.08 5.16
CA VAL A 6 6.62 27.44 4.80
C VAL A 6 7.12 26.55 5.92
N GLN A 7 6.96 26.94 7.20
CA GLN A 7 7.35 26.13 8.35
C GLN A 7 6.51 24.83 8.49
N ALA A 8 5.24 24.84 8.05
CA ALA A 8 4.41 23.63 8.04
C ALA A 8 4.68 22.72 6.83
N PHE A 9 5.20 23.28 5.72
CA PHE A 9 5.39 22.57 4.45
C PHE A 9 6.57 21.55 4.50
N LEU A 10 7.69 21.91 5.12
CA LEU A 10 8.87 21.05 5.23
C LEU A 10 8.62 19.72 5.96
N PRO A 11 7.96 19.71 7.14
CA PRO A 11 7.60 18.44 7.78
C PRO A 11 6.69 17.58 6.91
N GLY A 12 5.74 18.20 6.18
CA GLY A 12 4.84 17.48 5.27
C GLY A 12 5.58 16.74 4.17
N ILE A 13 6.60 17.35 3.56
CA ILE A 13 7.47 16.69 2.56
C ILE A 13 8.17 15.49 3.19
N GLY A 14 8.75 15.65 4.38
CA GLY A 14 9.41 14.58 5.11
C GLY A 14 8.48 13.38 5.34
N PHE A 15 7.25 13.62 5.78
CA PHE A 15 6.24 12.58 5.94
C PHE A 15 5.83 11.94 4.61
N GLY A 16 5.69 12.71 3.53
CA GLY A 16 5.39 12.19 2.19
C GLY A 16 6.49 11.26 1.68
N ILE A 17 7.75 11.66 1.79
CA ILE A 17 8.90 10.83 1.41
C ILE A 17 8.99 9.58 2.29
N ALA A 18 8.82 9.73 3.61
CA ALA A 18 8.82 8.59 4.53
C ALA A 18 7.72 7.58 4.16
N THR A 19 6.52 8.05 3.82
CA THR A 19 5.42 7.21 3.33
C THR A 19 5.83 6.43 2.08
N ALA A 20 6.41 7.11 1.09
CA ALA A 20 6.82 6.48 -0.17
C ALA A 20 7.90 5.40 0.06
N LEU A 21 8.89 5.67 0.89
CA LEU A 21 9.98 4.74 1.20
C LEU A 21 9.49 3.54 2.03
N LEU A 22 8.70 3.78 3.07
CA LEU A 22 8.18 2.73 3.95
C LEU A 22 7.23 1.80 3.19
N PHE A 23 6.29 2.36 2.43
CA PHE A 23 5.37 1.56 1.62
C PHE A 23 6.11 0.85 0.48
N GLY A 24 7.01 1.56 -0.22
CA GLY A 24 7.84 0.98 -1.27
C GLY A 24 8.69 -0.18 -0.76
N GLY A 25 9.23 -0.08 0.45
CA GLY A 25 9.97 -1.16 1.10
C GLY A 25 9.13 -2.41 1.41
N THR A 26 7.80 -2.34 1.40
CA THR A 26 6.92 -3.48 1.69
C THR A 26 7.21 -4.67 0.77
N THR A 27 7.23 -4.45 -0.54
CA THR A 27 7.39 -5.52 -1.55
C THR A 27 8.73 -6.27 -1.41
N PRO A 28 9.90 -5.60 -1.42
CA PRO A 28 11.17 -6.28 -1.27
C PRO A 28 11.36 -6.94 0.11
N LEU A 29 10.91 -6.29 1.19
CA LEU A 29 11.00 -6.87 2.53
C LEU A 29 10.09 -8.11 2.68
N THR A 30 8.87 -8.07 2.13
CA THR A 30 7.98 -9.24 2.08
C THR A 30 8.64 -10.39 1.31
N LYS A 31 9.27 -10.08 0.16
CA LYS A 31 9.96 -11.10 -0.66
C LYS A 31 11.07 -11.81 0.12
N LEU A 32 11.84 -11.11 0.96
CA LEU A 32 12.88 -11.71 1.79
C LEU A 32 12.34 -12.77 2.74
N PHE A 33 11.19 -12.51 3.38
CA PHE A 33 10.59 -13.44 4.34
C PHE A 33 9.88 -14.63 3.71
N LEU A 34 9.60 -14.61 2.39
CA LEU A 34 8.98 -15.76 1.70
C LEU A 34 9.87 -17.00 1.63
N ASN A 35 11.16 -16.88 1.94
CA ASN A 35 12.04 -18.02 2.09
C ASN A 35 11.82 -18.80 3.41
N ASP A 36 11.34 -18.12 4.44
CA ASP A 36 11.22 -18.65 5.80
C ASP A 36 9.78 -18.80 6.28
N VAL A 37 8.84 -18.08 5.64
CA VAL A 37 7.44 -18.00 6.07
C VAL A 37 6.51 -18.26 4.90
N GLN A 38 5.51 -19.12 5.11
CA GLN A 38 4.49 -19.42 4.10
C GLN A 38 3.73 -18.15 3.70
N PRO A 39 3.35 -17.98 2.42
CA PRO A 39 2.77 -16.74 1.91
C PRO A 39 1.54 -16.23 2.69
N TRP A 40 0.61 -17.12 3.04
CA TRP A 40 -0.60 -16.72 3.78
C TRP A 40 -0.29 -16.27 5.21
N MET A 41 0.54 -17.06 5.91
CA MET A 41 1.01 -16.72 7.25
C MET A 41 1.75 -15.37 7.24
N LEU A 42 2.61 -15.15 6.25
CA LEU A 42 3.37 -13.90 6.10
C LEU A 42 2.44 -12.69 5.90
N ALA A 43 1.44 -12.81 5.01
CA ALA A 43 0.44 -11.76 4.80
C ALA A 43 -0.27 -11.38 6.11
N GLY A 44 -0.68 -12.40 6.90
CA GLY A 44 -1.31 -12.22 8.19
C GLY A 44 -0.41 -11.53 9.21
N LEU A 45 0.82 -12.01 9.36
CA LEU A 45 1.78 -11.48 10.35
C LEU A 45 2.22 -10.04 10.05
N LEU A 46 2.40 -9.67 8.78
CA LEU A 46 2.74 -8.29 8.40
C LEU A 46 1.61 -7.32 8.81
N PHE A 47 0.36 -7.67 8.53
CA PHE A 47 -0.79 -6.85 8.92
C PHE A 47 -0.99 -6.85 10.45
N LEU A 48 -0.84 -8.00 11.10
CA LEU A 48 -0.92 -8.10 12.56
C LEU A 48 0.12 -7.22 13.24
N GLY A 49 1.35 -7.20 12.72
CA GLY A 49 2.42 -6.30 13.18
C GLY A 49 2.04 -4.83 13.09
N GLY A 50 1.38 -4.42 12.00
CA GLY A 50 0.83 -3.07 11.85
C GLY A 50 -0.19 -2.73 12.94
N GLY A 51 -1.15 -3.63 13.18
CA GLY A 51 -2.18 -3.46 14.19
C GLY A 51 -1.63 -3.42 15.62
N LEU A 52 -0.79 -4.39 15.98
CA LEU A 52 -0.16 -4.49 17.30
C LEU A 52 0.79 -3.32 17.57
N GLY A 53 1.56 -2.88 16.58
CA GLY A 53 2.47 -1.75 16.71
C GLY A 53 1.76 -0.40 16.87
N LEU A 54 0.57 -0.23 16.26
CA LEU A 54 -0.24 0.99 16.43
C LEU A 54 -1.03 1.01 17.74
N LEU A 55 -1.28 -0.14 18.36
CA LEU A 55 -2.04 -0.24 19.60
C LEU A 55 -1.47 0.62 20.74
N PRO A 56 -0.16 0.53 21.09
CA PRO A 56 0.42 1.39 22.14
C PRO A 56 0.34 2.87 21.78
N ILE A 57 0.54 3.24 20.50
CA ILE A 57 0.43 4.63 20.04
C ILE A 57 -1.00 5.14 20.24
N TYR A 58 -2.00 4.33 19.89
CA TYR A 58 -3.42 4.66 20.09
C TYR A 58 -3.75 4.83 21.58
N VAL A 59 -3.27 3.90 22.43
CA VAL A 59 -3.49 3.93 23.88
C VAL A 59 -2.86 5.16 24.51
N VAL A 60 -1.56 5.40 24.26
CA VAL A 60 -0.82 6.56 24.79
C VAL A 60 -1.52 7.87 24.38
N ARG A 61 -1.86 8.03 23.11
CA ARG A 61 -2.53 9.25 22.66
C ARG A 61 -3.89 9.45 23.31
N ASN A 62 -4.71 8.42 23.41
CA ASN A 62 -6.10 8.55 23.88
C ASN A 62 -6.25 8.59 25.40
N TYR A 63 -5.32 8.02 26.16
CA TYR A 63 -5.41 7.95 27.60
C TYR A 63 -4.42 8.89 28.31
N LEU A 64 -3.20 9.07 27.79
CA LEU A 64 -2.18 9.90 28.43
C LEU A 64 -2.18 11.34 27.89
N LEU A 65 -2.41 11.56 26.59
CA LEU A 65 -2.33 12.87 25.94
C LEU A 65 -3.70 13.49 25.65
N ARG A 66 -4.77 12.90 26.13
CA ARG A 66 -6.17 13.31 25.84
C ARG A 66 -6.47 14.79 26.14
N LYS A 67 -5.82 15.39 27.14
CA LYS A 67 -6.03 16.79 27.53
C LYS A 67 -5.40 17.81 26.59
N GLN A 68 -4.50 17.41 25.70
CA GLN A 68 -3.69 18.32 24.87
C GLN A 68 -4.00 18.23 23.36
N ALA A 69 -4.79 17.25 22.91
CA ALA A 69 -5.05 17.03 21.50
C ALA A 69 -6.52 17.21 21.12
N VAL A 70 -6.75 17.89 19.99
CA VAL A 70 -8.07 17.83 19.30
C VAL A 70 -8.26 16.39 18.84
N MET A 71 -9.22 15.69 19.45
CA MET A 71 -9.50 14.28 19.13
C MET A 71 -10.33 14.21 17.86
N PRO A 72 -9.88 13.41 16.85
CA PRO A 72 -10.70 13.15 15.68
C PRO A 72 -11.97 12.35 16.04
N ASP A 73 -12.98 12.42 15.18
CA ASP A 73 -14.21 11.66 15.35
C ASP A 73 -13.95 10.16 15.43
N ARG A 74 -14.59 9.49 16.41
CA ARG A 74 -14.49 8.04 16.54
C ARG A 74 -15.40 7.33 15.55
N LEU A 75 -15.05 6.09 15.22
CA LEU A 75 -15.89 5.19 14.44
C LEU A 75 -17.26 5.01 15.10
N GLN A 76 -18.31 5.03 14.29
CA GLN A 76 -19.69 4.81 14.67
C GLN A 76 -20.22 3.51 14.04
N GLN A 77 -21.35 3.00 14.52
CA GLN A 77 -21.95 1.76 14.00
C GLN A 77 -22.23 1.81 12.48
N ARG A 78 -22.61 2.97 11.96
CA ARG A 78 -22.84 3.21 10.51
C ARG A 78 -21.58 3.07 9.66
N ASP A 79 -20.41 3.23 10.27
CA ASP A 79 -19.11 3.18 9.59
C ASP A 79 -18.58 1.74 9.48
N LEU A 80 -19.14 0.80 10.29
CA LEU A 80 -18.65 -0.58 10.41
C LEU A 80 -18.75 -1.37 9.10
N GLY A 81 -19.81 -1.13 8.30
CA GLY A 81 -19.98 -1.81 7.01
C GLY A 81 -18.86 -1.45 6.02
N TRP A 82 -18.51 -0.17 5.92
CA TRP A 82 -17.44 0.31 5.07
C TRP A 82 -16.07 -0.17 5.56
N LEU A 83 -15.87 -0.14 6.88
CA LEU A 83 -14.64 -0.65 7.50
C LEU A 83 -14.50 -2.15 7.26
N ALA A 84 -15.55 -2.94 7.42
CA ALA A 84 -15.53 -4.39 7.18
C ALA A 84 -15.21 -4.72 5.71
N ALA A 85 -15.81 -3.99 4.75
CA ALA A 85 -15.51 -4.14 3.34
C ALA A 85 -14.04 -3.80 3.03
N SER A 86 -13.52 -2.73 3.64
CA SER A 86 -12.11 -2.32 3.54
C SER A 86 -11.17 -3.37 4.16
N ILE A 87 -11.51 -3.94 5.33
CA ILE A 87 -10.73 -5.02 5.96
C ILE A 87 -10.68 -6.24 5.05
N LEU A 88 -11.83 -6.65 4.50
CA LEU A 88 -11.92 -7.83 3.64
C LEU A 88 -11.08 -7.66 2.36
N THR A 89 -11.29 -6.55 1.64
CA THR A 89 -10.62 -6.32 0.36
C THR A 89 -9.14 -5.98 0.53
N GLY A 90 -8.84 -4.93 1.29
CA GLY A 90 -7.48 -4.40 1.39
C GLY A 90 -6.61 -5.08 2.44
N GLY A 91 -7.21 -5.70 3.45
CA GLY A 91 -6.46 -6.30 4.56
C GLY A 91 -6.40 -7.83 4.50
N VAL A 92 -7.47 -8.50 4.08
CA VAL A 92 -7.50 -9.98 4.02
C VAL A 92 -7.08 -10.48 2.64
N ILE A 93 -7.78 -10.07 1.57
CA ILE A 93 -7.58 -10.64 0.23
C ILE A 93 -6.30 -10.09 -0.42
N ALA A 94 -6.15 -8.78 -0.51
CA ALA A 94 -5.06 -8.16 -1.25
C ALA A 94 -3.66 -8.58 -0.79
N PRO A 95 -3.32 -8.60 0.52
CA PRO A 95 -1.98 -9.01 0.97
C PRO A 95 -1.68 -10.48 0.68
N VAL A 96 -2.69 -11.34 0.71
CA VAL A 96 -2.54 -12.75 0.34
C VAL A 96 -2.22 -12.89 -1.15
N LEU A 97 -2.96 -12.19 -2.01
CA LEU A 97 -2.66 -12.16 -3.45
C LEU A 97 -1.26 -11.62 -3.72
N LEU A 98 -0.84 -10.57 -3.00
CA LEU A 98 0.51 -10.00 -3.11
C LEU A 98 1.58 -11.01 -2.76
N THR A 99 1.46 -11.69 -1.62
CA THR A 99 2.48 -12.65 -1.16
C THR A 99 2.58 -13.85 -2.10
N PHE A 100 1.45 -14.40 -2.58
CA PHE A 100 1.46 -15.46 -3.58
C PHE A 100 1.99 -14.99 -4.94
N GLY A 101 1.68 -13.76 -5.34
CA GLY A 101 2.23 -13.15 -6.56
C GLY A 101 3.76 -13.00 -6.47
N LEU A 102 4.26 -12.58 -5.31
CA LEU A 102 5.70 -12.43 -5.05
C LEU A 102 6.46 -13.74 -5.06
N VAL A 103 5.84 -14.88 -4.79
CA VAL A 103 6.51 -16.20 -4.95
C VAL A 103 6.99 -16.38 -6.39
N GLN A 104 6.23 -15.91 -7.38
CA GLN A 104 6.45 -16.17 -8.81
C GLN A 104 6.95 -14.95 -9.59
N THR A 105 7.16 -13.80 -8.93
CA THR A 105 7.54 -12.54 -9.57
C THR A 105 8.71 -11.92 -8.82
N THR A 106 9.60 -11.20 -9.51
CA THR A 106 10.64 -10.43 -8.82
C THR A 106 10.01 -9.29 -8.03
N ALA A 107 10.63 -8.90 -6.93
CA ALA A 107 10.08 -7.81 -6.10
C ALA A 107 10.11 -6.47 -6.85
N ALA A 108 11.09 -6.25 -7.73
CA ALA A 108 11.17 -5.07 -8.58
C ALA A 108 10.00 -5.01 -9.57
N ALA A 109 9.71 -6.11 -10.30
CA ALA A 109 8.59 -6.16 -11.24
C ALA A 109 7.25 -6.03 -10.53
N ALA A 110 7.06 -6.73 -9.40
CA ALA A 110 5.88 -6.60 -8.57
C ALA A 110 5.66 -5.15 -8.12
N SER A 111 6.71 -4.48 -7.63
CA SER A 111 6.65 -3.07 -7.22
C SER A 111 6.16 -2.17 -8.36
N LEU A 112 6.68 -2.33 -9.58
CA LEU A 112 6.20 -1.54 -10.72
C LEU A 112 4.75 -1.85 -11.08
N LEU A 113 4.34 -3.12 -11.04
CA LEU A 113 2.96 -3.53 -11.32
C LEU A 113 1.96 -2.92 -10.33
N LEU A 114 2.37 -2.59 -9.11
CA LEU A 114 1.49 -1.92 -8.14
C LEU A 114 0.99 -0.54 -8.63
N ASN A 115 1.61 0.09 -9.65
CA ASN A 115 1.04 1.29 -10.28
C ASN A 115 -0.35 1.04 -10.91
N PHE A 116 -0.72 -0.21 -11.21
CA PHE A 116 -2.06 -0.55 -11.69
C PHE A 116 -3.17 -0.27 -10.66
N GLU A 117 -2.83 -0.08 -9.38
CA GLU A 117 -3.79 0.40 -8.39
C GLU A 117 -4.41 1.73 -8.81
N CYS A 118 -3.62 2.67 -9.36
CA CYS A 118 -4.14 3.94 -9.89
C CYS A 118 -5.13 3.73 -11.03
N VAL A 119 -4.85 2.74 -11.91
CA VAL A 119 -5.73 2.39 -13.04
C VAL A 119 -7.08 1.89 -12.52
N PHE A 120 -7.06 0.91 -11.63
CA PHE A 120 -8.29 0.35 -11.05
C PHE A 120 -9.05 1.37 -10.21
N THR A 121 -8.36 2.21 -9.44
CA THR A 121 -8.99 3.27 -8.64
C THR A 121 -9.74 4.25 -9.53
N ALA A 122 -9.14 4.70 -10.64
CA ALA A 122 -9.78 5.60 -11.58
C ALA A 122 -10.96 4.94 -12.30
N LEU A 123 -10.81 3.67 -12.75
CA LEU A 123 -11.89 2.92 -13.38
C LEU A 123 -13.09 2.74 -12.44
N LEU A 124 -12.84 2.41 -11.16
CA LEU A 124 -13.89 2.27 -10.15
C LEU A 124 -14.56 3.62 -9.85
N ALA A 125 -13.78 4.70 -9.76
CA ALA A 125 -14.30 6.05 -9.55
C ALA A 125 -15.28 6.45 -10.69
N TRP A 126 -14.93 6.18 -11.93
CA TRP A 126 -15.79 6.49 -13.08
C TRP A 126 -17.02 5.60 -13.17
N THR A 127 -16.86 4.27 -12.95
CA THR A 127 -17.95 3.30 -13.18
C THR A 127 -18.92 3.17 -12.00
N LEU A 128 -18.40 3.18 -10.76
CA LEU A 128 -19.21 2.96 -9.56
C LEU A 128 -19.59 4.26 -8.84
N PHE A 129 -18.73 5.28 -8.89
CA PHE A 129 -18.94 6.52 -8.14
C PHE A 129 -19.38 7.69 -9.03
N GLY A 130 -19.47 7.50 -10.36
CA GLY A 130 -19.97 8.51 -11.29
C GLY A 130 -19.07 9.75 -11.39
N GLU A 131 -17.77 9.62 -11.07
CA GLU A 131 -16.84 10.72 -11.19
C GLU A 131 -16.66 11.13 -12.65
N ARG A 132 -16.32 12.40 -12.88
CA ARG A 132 -16.17 12.93 -14.23
C ARG A 132 -14.92 12.37 -14.90
N TRP A 133 -15.07 11.93 -16.13
CA TRP A 133 -13.97 11.55 -16.99
C TRP A 133 -12.99 12.70 -17.19
N GLN A 134 -11.69 12.41 -17.01
CA GLN A 134 -10.63 13.38 -17.22
C GLN A 134 -9.60 12.82 -18.19
N TRP A 135 -9.29 13.58 -19.25
CA TRP A 135 -8.40 13.15 -20.32
C TRP A 135 -6.97 12.84 -19.83
N GLN A 136 -6.49 13.60 -18.86
CA GLN A 136 -5.17 13.38 -18.26
C GLN A 136 -5.07 12.01 -17.57
N VAL A 137 -6.12 11.61 -16.82
CA VAL A 137 -6.18 10.29 -16.18
C VAL A 137 -6.19 9.19 -17.21
N PHE A 138 -6.97 9.37 -18.31
CA PHE A 138 -7.00 8.38 -19.39
C PHE A 138 -5.63 8.19 -20.05
N LEU A 139 -4.90 9.26 -20.34
CA LEU A 139 -3.54 9.19 -20.86
C LEU A 139 -2.59 8.54 -19.83
N GLY A 140 -2.78 8.84 -18.53
CA GLY A 140 -2.04 8.21 -17.45
C GLY A 140 -2.25 6.70 -17.41
N ILE A 141 -3.51 6.25 -17.52
CA ILE A 141 -3.86 4.83 -17.60
C ILE A 141 -3.18 4.16 -18.81
N LEU A 142 -3.26 4.78 -19.98
CA LEU A 142 -2.63 4.22 -21.20
C LEU A 142 -1.12 4.07 -21.02
N ALA A 143 -0.44 5.04 -20.40
CA ALA A 143 0.99 4.98 -20.14
C ALA A 143 1.34 3.85 -19.13
N ILE A 144 0.55 3.68 -18.05
CA ILE A 144 0.75 2.59 -17.08
C ILE A 144 0.54 1.23 -17.75
N VAL A 145 -0.52 1.07 -18.54
CA VAL A 145 -0.80 -0.17 -19.26
C VAL A 145 0.29 -0.50 -20.28
N ALA A 146 0.76 0.50 -21.04
CA ALA A 146 1.88 0.32 -21.96
C ALA A 146 3.15 -0.13 -21.23
N GLY A 147 3.47 0.47 -20.08
CA GLY A 147 4.58 0.04 -19.22
C GLY A 147 4.42 -1.40 -18.74
N GLY A 148 3.22 -1.81 -18.35
CA GLY A 148 2.91 -3.19 -17.95
C GLY A 148 3.11 -4.20 -19.10
N ILE A 149 2.71 -3.83 -20.31
CA ILE A 149 2.92 -4.67 -21.52
C ILE A 149 4.43 -4.81 -21.82
N VAL A 150 5.19 -3.73 -21.71
CA VAL A 150 6.65 -3.76 -21.90
C VAL A 150 7.30 -4.68 -20.86
N LEU A 151 6.89 -4.57 -19.58
CA LEU A 151 7.40 -5.40 -18.50
C LEU A 151 7.08 -6.89 -18.71
N ALA A 152 5.83 -7.21 -19.11
CA ALA A 152 5.39 -8.57 -19.37
C ALA A 152 6.11 -9.23 -20.55
N ARG A 153 6.51 -8.46 -21.57
CA ARG A 153 7.29 -8.96 -22.72
C ARG A 153 8.76 -9.16 -22.42
N ALA A 154 9.29 -8.47 -21.42
CA ALA A 154 10.69 -8.58 -21.01
C ALA A 154 10.99 -9.89 -20.27
N ASP A 155 9.97 -10.52 -19.72
CA ASP A 155 10.09 -11.82 -19.08
C ASP A 155 10.25 -12.90 -20.16
N GLN A 156 11.52 -13.33 -20.38
CA GLN A 156 11.91 -14.29 -21.42
C GLN A 156 11.33 -15.71 -21.25
N SER A 157 10.47 -15.95 -20.28
CA SER A 157 9.80 -17.23 -20.07
C SER A 157 8.79 -17.60 -21.18
N GLY A 158 8.60 -16.75 -22.18
CA GLY A 158 7.90 -17.07 -23.44
C GLY A 158 6.38 -17.23 -23.35
N VAL A 159 5.80 -17.08 -22.20
CA VAL A 159 4.35 -17.22 -22.00
C VAL A 159 3.84 -15.92 -21.35
N GLY A 160 3.29 -15.01 -22.12
CA GLY A 160 2.47 -13.88 -21.69
C GLY A 160 2.48 -13.49 -20.20
N MET A 161 1.47 -12.80 -19.74
CA MET A 161 1.35 -12.38 -18.33
C MET A 161 1.44 -13.59 -17.38
N THR A 162 2.50 -13.66 -16.55
CA THR A 162 2.70 -14.77 -15.61
C THR A 162 1.56 -14.81 -14.57
N TRP A 163 1.29 -16.01 -14.01
CA TRP A 163 0.30 -16.15 -12.94
C TRP A 163 0.62 -15.23 -11.75
N GLY A 164 1.92 -15.04 -11.41
CA GLY A 164 2.35 -14.09 -10.39
C GLY A 164 1.93 -12.65 -10.70
N ALA A 165 2.10 -12.19 -11.95
CA ALA A 165 1.66 -10.86 -12.36
C ALA A 165 0.14 -10.68 -12.25
N LEU A 166 -0.66 -11.71 -12.60
CA LEU A 166 -2.11 -11.70 -12.42
C LEU A 166 -2.51 -11.55 -10.95
N LEU A 167 -1.84 -12.23 -10.04
CA LEU A 167 -2.07 -12.10 -8.60
C LEU A 167 -1.72 -10.68 -8.10
N ILE A 168 -0.64 -10.08 -8.60
CA ILE A 168 -0.30 -8.68 -8.28
C ILE A 168 -1.36 -7.71 -8.81
N LEU A 169 -1.86 -7.91 -10.02
CA LEU A 169 -2.98 -7.10 -10.55
C LEU A 169 -4.26 -7.30 -9.73
N GLY A 170 -4.54 -8.52 -9.27
CA GLY A 170 -5.61 -8.80 -8.31
C GLY A 170 -5.43 -8.02 -7.01
N THR A 171 -4.21 -7.93 -6.49
CA THR A 171 -3.87 -7.09 -5.34
C THR A 171 -4.24 -5.64 -5.60
N CYS A 172 -3.82 -5.09 -6.76
CA CYS A 172 -4.11 -3.70 -7.14
C CYS A 172 -5.62 -3.43 -7.21
N PHE A 173 -6.39 -4.36 -7.79
CA PHE A 173 -7.85 -4.24 -7.85
C PHE A 173 -8.48 -4.20 -6.45
N HIS A 174 -8.07 -5.10 -5.54
CA HIS A 174 -8.60 -5.14 -4.18
C HIS A 174 -8.16 -3.94 -3.34
N TRP A 175 -6.94 -3.41 -3.53
CA TRP A 175 -6.53 -2.16 -2.89
C TRP A 175 -7.26 -0.94 -3.46
N ALA A 176 -7.57 -0.94 -4.75
CA ALA A 176 -8.42 0.11 -5.32
C ALA A 176 -9.85 0.11 -4.73
N LEU A 177 -10.46 -1.07 -4.53
CA LEU A 177 -11.72 -1.19 -3.79
C LEU A 177 -11.58 -0.70 -2.35
N ASP A 178 -10.52 -1.13 -1.67
CA ASP A 178 -10.20 -0.71 -0.31
C ASP A 178 -10.06 0.80 -0.17
N SER A 179 -9.33 1.43 -1.07
CA SER A 179 -9.15 2.90 -1.09
C SER A 179 -10.50 3.62 -1.19
N ASN A 180 -11.40 3.12 -2.03
CA ASN A 180 -12.75 3.66 -2.17
C ASN A 180 -13.61 3.44 -0.90
N PHE A 181 -13.56 2.26 -0.27
CA PHE A 181 -14.28 2.00 0.98
C PHE A 181 -13.70 2.79 2.15
N THR A 182 -12.38 2.86 2.27
CA THR A 182 -11.68 3.63 3.31
C THR A 182 -11.99 5.13 3.20
N SER A 183 -12.22 5.67 1.98
CA SER A 183 -12.60 7.07 1.79
C SER A 183 -13.89 7.44 2.54
N LYS A 184 -14.83 6.49 2.69
CA LYS A 184 -16.10 6.70 3.42
C LYS A 184 -15.91 6.86 4.94
N VAL A 185 -14.78 6.39 5.47
CA VAL A 185 -14.42 6.49 6.90
C VAL A 185 -13.19 7.39 7.14
N ALA A 186 -12.71 8.09 6.10
CA ALA A 186 -11.50 8.91 6.17
C ALA A 186 -11.58 10.12 7.13
N THR A 187 -12.79 10.58 7.46
CA THR A 187 -13.02 11.66 8.45
C THR A 187 -12.77 11.19 9.88
N LYS A 188 -12.74 9.88 10.12
CA LYS A 188 -12.57 9.26 11.43
C LYS A 188 -11.12 9.28 11.89
N ASP A 189 -10.89 8.81 13.11
CA ASP A 189 -9.54 8.69 13.65
C ASP A 189 -8.67 7.73 12.81
N PRO A 190 -7.68 8.24 12.08
CA PRO A 190 -6.90 7.42 11.17
C PRO A 190 -6.08 6.34 11.88
N ILE A 191 -5.61 6.60 13.11
CA ILE A 191 -4.87 5.59 13.88
C ILE A 191 -5.82 4.49 14.32
N GLN A 192 -7.06 4.84 14.74
CA GLN A 192 -8.07 3.85 15.10
C GLN A 192 -8.46 2.98 13.90
N VAL A 193 -8.73 3.61 12.74
CA VAL A 193 -9.08 2.89 11.50
C VAL A 193 -7.96 1.94 11.09
N ALA A 194 -6.71 2.43 11.05
CA ALA A 194 -5.58 1.62 10.65
C ALA A 194 -5.29 0.46 11.61
N MET A 195 -5.30 0.74 12.91
CA MET A 195 -5.08 -0.27 13.95
C MET A 195 -6.10 -1.39 13.87
N LEU A 196 -7.39 -1.05 13.77
CA LEU A 196 -8.48 -2.03 13.66
C LEU A 196 -8.39 -2.80 12.34
N LYS A 197 -8.19 -2.09 11.23
CA LYS A 197 -8.05 -2.70 9.91
C LYS A 197 -6.90 -3.69 9.88
N ALA A 198 -5.70 -3.26 10.25
CA ALA A 198 -4.51 -4.10 10.22
C ALA A 198 -4.60 -5.25 11.24
N GLY A 199 -5.04 -4.97 12.47
CA GLY A 199 -5.14 -5.97 13.52
C GLY A 199 -6.18 -7.06 13.22
N LEU A 200 -7.39 -6.68 12.78
CA LEU A 200 -8.44 -7.63 12.43
C LEU A 200 -8.08 -8.43 11.17
N ALA A 201 -7.61 -7.78 10.12
CA ALA A 201 -7.20 -8.48 8.90
C ALA A 201 -6.03 -9.43 9.14
N GLY A 202 -5.01 -8.98 9.87
CA GLY A 202 -3.88 -9.80 10.26
C GLY A 202 -4.30 -10.99 11.11
N GLY A 203 -5.15 -10.76 12.10
CA GLY A 203 -5.71 -11.83 12.93
C GLY A 203 -6.49 -12.87 12.13
N VAL A 204 -7.35 -12.45 11.20
CA VAL A 204 -8.10 -13.35 10.31
C VAL A 204 -7.15 -14.17 9.44
N ASN A 205 -6.16 -13.55 8.79
CA ASN A 205 -5.22 -14.26 7.94
C ASN A 205 -4.33 -15.23 8.71
N VAL A 206 -3.86 -14.86 9.90
CA VAL A 206 -3.10 -15.77 10.77
C VAL A 206 -3.97 -16.93 11.22
N ALA A 207 -5.22 -16.68 11.61
CA ALA A 207 -6.16 -17.75 12.01
C ALA A 207 -6.40 -18.74 10.84
N ILE A 208 -6.64 -18.24 9.63
CA ILE A 208 -6.82 -19.09 8.44
C ILE A 208 -5.54 -19.91 8.17
N ALA A 209 -4.36 -19.27 8.23
CA ALA A 209 -3.09 -19.95 8.02
C ALA A 209 -2.88 -21.10 9.03
N LEU A 210 -3.18 -20.85 10.31
CA LEU A 210 -3.08 -21.87 11.36
C LEU A 210 -4.09 -23.01 11.15
N LEU A 211 -5.33 -22.71 10.77
CA LEU A 211 -6.35 -23.71 10.44
C LEU A 211 -5.94 -24.60 9.27
N TRP A 212 -5.14 -24.08 8.33
CA TRP A 212 -4.56 -24.87 7.22
C TRP A 212 -3.25 -25.56 7.59
N GLY A 213 -2.89 -25.58 8.86
CA GLY A 213 -1.70 -26.27 9.37
C GLY A 213 -0.38 -25.56 9.06
N GLN A 214 -0.40 -24.29 8.66
CA GLN A 214 0.83 -23.52 8.48
C GLN A 214 1.43 -23.19 9.86
N PRO A 215 2.70 -23.56 10.14
CA PRO A 215 3.30 -23.30 11.43
C PRO A 215 3.63 -21.81 11.60
N LEU A 216 3.63 -21.34 12.84
CA LEU A 216 4.26 -20.06 13.16
C LEU A 216 5.77 -20.15 12.92
N PRO A 217 6.39 -19.09 12.36
CA PRO A 217 7.84 -19.07 12.20
C PRO A 217 8.55 -19.01 13.56
N ALA A 218 9.84 -19.35 13.58
CA ALA A 218 10.68 -19.21 14.77
C ALA A 218 10.64 -17.79 15.35
N LEU A 219 10.74 -17.66 16.65
CA LEU A 219 10.55 -16.38 17.37
C LEU A 219 11.35 -15.20 16.79
N PRO A 220 12.62 -15.34 16.39
CA PRO A 220 13.38 -14.23 15.79
C PRO A 220 12.76 -13.75 14.46
N ILE A 221 12.31 -14.68 13.60
CA ILE A 221 11.66 -14.38 12.33
C ILE A 221 10.29 -13.74 12.59
N LEU A 222 9.51 -14.29 13.53
CA LEU A 222 8.23 -13.74 13.94
C LEU A 222 8.36 -12.28 14.38
N CYS A 223 9.29 -11.98 15.27
CA CYS A 223 9.53 -10.61 15.74
C CYS A 223 9.96 -9.68 14.59
N SER A 224 10.81 -10.17 13.67
CA SER A 224 11.26 -9.41 12.51
C SER A 224 10.09 -9.10 11.56
N VAL A 225 9.24 -10.08 11.27
CA VAL A 225 8.05 -9.91 10.41
C VAL A 225 7.05 -8.94 11.04
N LEU A 226 6.77 -9.07 12.34
CA LEU A 226 5.89 -8.14 13.06
C LEU A 226 6.47 -6.72 13.08
N GLY A 227 7.79 -6.57 13.28
CA GLY A 227 8.48 -5.29 13.24
C GLY A 227 8.42 -4.63 11.86
N VAL A 228 8.67 -5.39 10.80
CA VAL A 228 8.51 -4.92 9.41
C VAL A 228 7.04 -4.57 9.13
N GLY A 229 6.09 -5.38 9.58
CA GLY A 229 4.66 -5.09 9.47
C GLY A 229 4.26 -3.78 10.16
N PHE A 230 4.82 -3.49 11.34
CA PHE A 230 4.63 -2.19 12.00
C PHE A 230 5.14 -1.03 11.13
N LEU A 231 6.33 -1.16 10.55
CA LEU A 231 6.91 -0.12 9.69
C LEU A 231 6.09 0.08 8.41
N THR A 232 5.80 -1.01 7.69
CA THR A 232 5.22 -0.97 6.34
C THR A 232 3.69 -0.81 6.33
N SER A 233 2.98 -1.36 7.30
CA SER A 233 1.52 -1.27 7.39
C SER A 233 1.05 -0.29 8.46
N GLY A 234 1.79 -0.14 9.58
CA GLY A 234 1.44 0.76 10.68
C GLY A 234 1.97 2.18 10.49
N LEU A 235 3.28 2.34 10.53
CA LEU A 235 3.94 3.66 10.51
C LEU A 235 3.74 4.38 9.18
N THR A 236 3.72 3.64 8.07
CA THR A 236 3.39 4.20 6.73
C THR A 236 2.09 4.98 6.76
N LEU A 237 1.03 4.40 7.33
CA LEU A 237 -0.26 5.08 7.38
C LEU A 237 -0.23 6.32 8.26
N VAL A 238 0.47 6.28 9.40
CA VAL A 238 0.65 7.47 10.24
C VAL A 238 1.37 8.57 9.46
N CYS A 239 2.46 8.24 8.78
CA CYS A 239 3.19 9.20 7.93
C CYS A 239 2.30 9.74 6.80
N PHE A 240 1.51 8.90 6.16
CA PHE A 240 0.59 9.32 5.10
C PHE A 240 -0.46 10.32 5.60
N VAL A 241 -1.08 10.04 6.75
CA VAL A 241 -2.04 10.96 7.34
C VAL A 241 -1.39 12.29 7.73
N MET A 242 -0.17 12.26 8.26
CA MET A 242 0.57 13.49 8.56
C MET A 242 0.91 14.25 7.27
N ALA A 243 1.32 13.57 6.20
CA ALA A 243 1.50 14.18 4.89
C ALA A 243 0.20 14.84 4.38
N LEU A 244 -0.94 14.14 4.49
CA LEU A 244 -2.26 14.69 4.12
C LEU A 244 -2.59 15.97 4.91
N ARG A 245 -2.31 16.00 6.21
CA ARG A 245 -2.57 17.17 7.07
C ARG A 245 -1.72 18.40 6.70
N TYR A 246 -0.45 18.18 6.37
CA TYR A 246 0.48 19.26 6.08
C TYR A 246 0.46 19.72 4.61
N LEU A 247 0.27 18.80 3.67
CA LEU A 247 0.38 19.07 2.23
C LEU A 247 -0.96 19.14 1.51
N GLY A 248 -2.01 18.54 2.10
CA GLY A 248 -3.29 18.28 1.43
C GLY A 248 -3.25 17.01 0.57
N ALA A 249 -4.43 16.52 0.17
CA ALA A 249 -4.59 15.26 -0.53
C ALA A 249 -3.82 15.18 -1.87
N PRO A 250 -3.84 16.21 -2.75
CA PRO A 250 -3.14 16.13 -4.03
C PRO A 250 -1.64 15.88 -3.90
N ARG A 251 -0.98 16.63 -3.00
CA ARG A 251 0.47 16.53 -2.84
C ARG A 251 0.88 15.27 -2.09
N ALA A 252 0.13 14.89 -1.05
CA ALA A 252 0.36 13.64 -0.34
C ALA A 252 0.22 12.43 -1.28
N GLY A 253 -0.82 12.42 -2.14
CA GLY A 253 -1.00 11.41 -3.18
C GLY A 253 0.13 11.37 -4.20
N ALA A 254 0.67 12.53 -4.60
CA ALA A 254 1.83 12.60 -5.50
C ALA A 254 3.09 11.96 -4.88
N TYR A 255 3.35 12.16 -3.58
CA TYR A 255 4.44 11.47 -2.89
C TYR A 255 4.18 9.97 -2.76
N PHE A 256 2.94 9.56 -2.46
CA PHE A 256 2.57 8.15 -2.37
C PHE A 256 2.77 7.42 -3.71
N ALA A 257 2.48 8.08 -4.83
CA ALA A 257 2.70 7.54 -6.18
C ALA A 257 4.19 7.24 -6.51
N LEU A 258 5.13 7.71 -5.68
CA LEU A 258 6.55 7.34 -5.79
C LEU A 258 6.86 5.97 -5.16
N SER A 259 5.97 5.42 -4.34
CA SER A 259 6.20 4.17 -3.59
C SER A 259 6.58 2.98 -4.48
N PRO A 260 5.94 2.70 -5.62
CA PRO A 260 6.32 1.59 -6.50
C PRO A 260 7.75 1.71 -7.02
N PHE A 261 8.19 2.95 -7.31
CA PHE A 261 9.55 3.21 -7.80
C PHE A 261 10.59 3.09 -6.69
N ALA A 262 10.25 3.55 -5.47
CA ALA A 262 11.08 3.31 -4.29
C ALA A 262 11.21 1.80 -4.02
N GLY A 263 10.12 1.03 -4.14
CA GLY A 263 10.13 -0.42 -4.01
C GLY A 263 11.02 -1.11 -5.04
N ALA A 264 10.94 -0.70 -6.30
CA ALA A 264 11.79 -1.22 -7.36
C ALA A 264 13.27 -0.91 -7.10
N ALA A 265 13.60 0.30 -6.66
CA ALA A 265 14.97 0.69 -6.32
C ALA A 265 15.50 -0.10 -5.11
N VAL A 266 14.70 -0.25 -4.05
CA VAL A 266 15.06 -1.05 -2.86
C VAL A 266 15.25 -2.53 -3.26
N SER A 267 14.39 -3.09 -4.14
CA SER A 267 14.52 -4.45 -4.65
C SER A 267 15.83 -4.66 -5.40
N ALA A 268 16.19 -3.72 -6.27
CA ALA A 268 17.45 -3.78 -7.00
C ALA A 268 18.67 -3.78 -6.06
N LEU A 269 18.62 -2.99 -4.99
CA LEU A 269 19.72 -2.87 -4.03
C LEU A 269 19.80 -4.07 -3.09
N LEU A 270 18.67 -4.54 -2.52
CA LEU A 270 18.65 -5.59 -1.49
C LEU A 270 18.61 -6.99 -2.09
N LEU A 271 17.83 -7.21 -3.14
CA LEU A 271 17.61 -8.53 -3.74
C LEU A 271 18.48 -8.74 -4.98
N LYS A 272 19.20 -7.72 -5.43
CA LYS A 272 20.00 -7.72 -6.67
C LYS A 272 19.15 -8.08 -7.89
N ASP A 273 17.88 -7.68 -7.89
CA ASP A 273 17.00 -7.85 -9.04
C ASP A 273 17.59 -7.15 -10.26
N THR A 274 17.62 -7.83 -11.41
CA THR A 274 18.22 -7.31 -12.63
C THR A 274 17.34 -6.22 -13.24
N ILE A 275 17.92 -5.04 -13.42
CA ILE A 275 17.29 -3.93 -14.13
C ILE A 275 17.79 -3.97 -15.58
N ASN A 276 16.96 -4.49 -16.48
CA ASN A 276 17.23 -4.46 -17.92
C ASN A 276 16.61 -3.22 -18.58
N THR A 277 16.92 -3.00 -19.87
CA THR A 277 16.40 -1.85 -20.63
C THR A 277 14.87 -1.81 -20.66
N SER A 278 14.21 -2.97 -20.81
CA SER A 278 12.76 -3.07 -20.82
C SER A 278 12.15 -2.66 -19.48
N PHE A 279 12.78 -3.05 -18.36
CA PHE A 279 12.39 -2.60 -17.03
C PHE A 279 12.50 -1.08 -16.89
N ALA A 280 13.59 -0.47 -17.36
CA ALA A 280 13.77 0.98 -17.32
C ALA A 280 12.71 1.71 -18.16
N ILE A 281 12.40 1.21 -19.37
CA ILE A 281 11.34 1.77 -20.22
C ILE A 281 9.98 1.66 -19.51
N ALA A 282 9.65 0.49 -18.93
CA ALA A 282 8.43 0.28 -18.19
C ALA A 282 8.31 1.26 -17.00
N ALA A 283 9.39 1.43 -16.24
CA ALA A 283 9.43 2.35 -15.11
C ALA A 283 9.17 3.80 -15.54
N VAL A 284 9.78 4.26 -16.64
CA VAL A 284 9.56 5.62 -17.16
C VAL A 284 8.11 5.82 -17.62
N LEU A 285 7.55 4.87 -18.37
CA LEU A 285 6.14 4.92 -18.80
C LEU A 285 5.19 4.96 -17.62
N MET A 286 5.40 4.09 -16.63
CA MET A 286 4.56 4.03 -15.44
C MET A 286 4.72 5.28 -14.57
N ALA A 287 5.92 5.85 -14.45
CA ALA A 287 6.15 7.11 -13.74
C ALA A 287 5.43 8.28 -14.40
N ALA A 288 5.51 8.38 -15.72
CA ALA A 288 4.78 9.39 -16.48
C ALA A 288 3.27 9.23 -16.31
N GLY A 289 2.78 7.99 -16.37
CA GLY A 289 1.36 7.65 -16.18
C GLY A 289 0.86 7.96 -14.77
N ALA A 290 1.57 7.54 -13.73
CA ALA A 290 1.25 7.84 -12.34
C ALA A 290 1.26 9.36 -12.08
N GLY A 291 2.24 10.08 -12.65
CA GLY A 291 2.31 11.54 -12.58
C GLY A 291 1.12 12.24 -13.25
N LEU A 292 0.62 11.71 -14.37
CA LEU A 292 -0.60 12.21 -15.02
C LEU A 292 -1.85 11.94 -14.17
N CYS A 293 -1.98 10.75 -13.62
CA CYS A 293 -3.08 10.40 -12.71
C CYS A 293 -3.08 11.28 -11.44
N ALA A 294 -1.91 11.60 -10.89
CA ALA A 294 -1.77 12.41 -9.69
C ALA A 294 -2.02 13.91 -9.90
N ARG A 295 -1.99 14.42 -11.15
CA ARG A 295 -2.22 15.85 -11.47
C ARG A 295 -3.69 16.25 -11.47
N VAL A 296 -4.57 15.29 -11.40
CA VAL A 296 -6.01 15.52 -11.40
C VAL A 296 -6.45 15.92 -10.01
N THR A 297 -6.56 17.20 -9.83
CA THR A 297 -7.19 17.83 -8.67
C THR A 297 -7.99 19.02 -9.15
N ASP A 298 -9.29 18.98 -8.81
CA ASP A 298 -10.37 20.00 -8.93
C ASP A 298 -11.17 19.96 -10.22
#